data_fd959f54beda690847a6714b7aa62a52
#
_entry.id   fd959f54beda690847a6714b7aa62a52
#
_cell.length_a   1.000
_cell.length_b   1.000
_cell.length_c   1.000
_cell.angle_alpha   90.00
_cell.angle_beta   90.00
_cell.angle_gamma   90.00
#
_symmetry.space_group_name_H-M   'P 1'
#
loop_
_entity.id
_entity.type
_entity.pdbx_description
1 polymer ?
#
loop_
_entity_poly.entity_id
_entity_poly.type
_entity_poly.pdbx_seq_one_letter_code
_entity_poly.pdbx_strand_id
1 'polypeptide(L)'
;MRDRPTAAGDATTAYGVDDFHVGAACCFDLRFPEWLRRYGPRGAQPADVLCAPSAFLDVTGKPHWDLLLRRTALDGQCYVVAPNVAFDEADEVPLHGRSAVVDPWGDVLAQTGGDADDIAIADVSRARIDEVRRKLPLGSWPE
;
A
#
# COMPACT_ATOMS: atom_id res chain seq x y z
N MET A 1 -11.78 4.66 -29.97
CA MET A 1 -11.03 3.46 -29.54
C MET A 1 -11.95 2.74 -28.56
N ARG A 2 -12.41 1.52 -28.81
CA ARG A 2 -13.31 0.83 -27.86
C ARG A 2 -12.43 0.33 -26.73
N ASP A 3 -12.67 0.79 -25.51
CA ASP A 3 -12.02 0.28 -24.31
C ASP A 3 -12.27 -1.23 -24.22
N ARG A 4 -11.22 -2.02 -24.38
CA ARG A 4 -11.30 -3.42 -24.03
C ARG A 4 -11.36 -3.48 -22.51
N PRO A 5 -12.36 -4.13 -21.93
CA PRO A 5 -12.38 -4.31 -20.49
C PRO A 5 -11.08 -5.07 -20.09
N THR A 6 -10.37 -4.48 -19.15
CA THR A 6 -9.17 -5.11 -18.57
C THR A 6 -9.64 -6.39 -17.87
N ALA A 7 -9.06 -7.53 -18.21
CA ALA A 7 -9.35 -8.76 -17.48
C ALA A 7 -8.85 -8.63 -16.04
N ALA A 8 -9.65 -9.10 -15.07
CA ALA A 8 -9.22 -9.17 -13.69
C ALA A 8 -8.01 -10.12 -13.57
N GLY A 9 -6.98 -9.71 -12.84
CA GLY A 9 -5.89 -10.61 -12.46
C GLY A 9 -6.37 -11.60 -11.38
N ASP A 10 -5.80 -12.79 -11.40
CA ASP A 10 -6.09 -13.87 -10.46
C ASP A 10 -4.90 -14.22 -9.55
N ALA A 11 -3.76 -13.60 -9.78
CA ALA A 11 -2.52 -13.85 -9.07
C ALA A 11 -1.92 -12.58 -8.46
N THR A 12 -1.38 -12.71 -7.26
CA THR A 12 -0.48 -11.74 -6.66
C THR A 12 0.95 -12.05 -7.08
N THR A 13 1.79 -11.01 -7.16
CA THR A 13 3.20 -11.17 -7.52
C THR A 13 4.05 -10.37 -6.55
N ALA A 14 5.12 -10.99 -6.05
CA ALA A 14 6.18 -10.32 -5.30
C ALA A 14 7.52 -10.54 -5.99
N TYR A 15 8.32 -9.50 -6.08
CA TYR A 15 9.65 -9.51 -6.70
C TYR A 15 10.71 -9.29 -5.63
N GLY A 16 11.86 -9.97 -5.77
CA GLY A 16 13.03 -9.70 -4.96
C GLY A 16 13.69 -8.37 -5.39
N VAL A 17 13.93 -7.51 -4.43
CA VAL A 17 14.72 -6.28 -4.58
C VAL A 17 15.70 -6.27 -3.41
N ASP A 18 16.98 -6.49 -3.68
CA ASP A 18 18.00 -6.77 -2.66
C ASP A 18 17.49 -7.87 -1.70
N ASP A 19 17.43 -7.57 -0.40
CA ASP A 19 16.98 -8.50 0.65
C ASP A 19 15.46 -8.43 0.93
N PHE A 20 14.68 -7.68 0.12
CA PHE A 20 13.26 -7.49 0.33
C PHE A 20 12.42 -8.14 -0.77
N HIS A 21 11.23 -8.60 -0.40
CA HIS A 21 10.18 -8.97 -1.35
C HIS A 21 9.20 -7.81 -1.50
N VAL A 22 9.07 -7.30 -2.72
CA VAL A 22 8.19 -6.18 -3.05
C VAL A 22 6.97 -6.70 -3.80
N GLY A 23 5.80 -6.56 -3.18
CA GLY A 23 4.51 -6.84 -3.81
C GLY A 23 3.92 -5.58 -4.45
N ALA A 24 2.93 -5.78 -5.32
CA ALA A 24 2.21 -4.69 -5.98
C ALA A 24 0.69 -4.85 -5.85
N ALA A 25 0.03 -3.77 -5.46
CA ALA A 25 -1.42 -3.61 -5.49
C ALA A 25 -1.72 -2.28 -6.18
N CYS A 26 -2.86 -2.14 -6.85
CA CYS A 26 -3.16 -0.92 -7.58
C CYS A 26 -4.45 -0.28 -7.06
N CYS A 27 -4.33 0.94 -6.53
CA CYS A 27 -5.46 1.84 -6.25
C CYS A 27 -6.65 1.14 -5.56
N PHE A 28 -7.64 0.73 -6.34
CA PHE A 28 -8.87 0.13 -5.85
C PHE A 28 -8.66 -1.21 -5.11
N ASP A 29 -7.54 -1.92 -5.36
CA ASP A 29 -7.18 -3.15 -4.65
C ASP A 29 -7.06 -2.94 -3.14
N LEU A 30 -6.71 -1.72 -2.70
CA LEU A 30 -6.67 -1.37 -1.29
C LEU A 30 -7.99 -1.56 -0.55
N ARG A 31 -9.12 -1.70 -1.26
CA ARG A 31 -10.43 -1.93 -0.67
C ARG A 31 -10.79 -3.40 -0.44
N PHE A 32 -9.93 -4.30 -0.92
CA PHE A 32 -10.15 -5.76 -0.85
C PHE A 32 -9.15 -6.44 0.08
N PRO A 33 -9.42 -6.48 1.41
CA PRO A 33 -8.50 -7.07 2.39
C PRO A 33 -8.22 -8.55 2.11
N GLU A 34 -9.18 -9.29 1.57
CA GLU A 34 -9.03 -10.70 1.21
C GLU A 34 -7.97 -10.90 0.13
N TRP A 35 -7.90 -9.98 -0.83
CA TRP A 35 -6.88 -9.98 -1.86
C TRP A 35 -5.51 -9.61 -1.28
N LEU A 36 -5.45 -8.56 -0.46
CA LEU A 36 -4.21 -8.06 0.13
C LEU A 36 -3.59 -9.04 1.15
N ARG A 37 -4.39 -9.88 1.81
CA ARG A 37 -3.89 -10.94 2.71
C ARG A 37 -2.93 -11.91 2.05
N ARG A 38 -2.95 -12.03 0.73
CA ARG A 38 -1.99 -12.84 -0.02
C ARG A 38 -0.55 -12.36 0.11
N TYR A 39 -0.36 -11.08 0.42
CA TYR A 39 0.93 -10.46 0.72
C TYR A 39 1.33 -10.51 2.20
N GLY A 40 0.43 -10.89 3.06
CA GLY A 40 0.69 -11.02 4.49
C GLY A 40 1.54 -12.24 4.85
N PRO A 41 1.93 -12.40 6.14
CA PRO A 41 2.82 -13.46 6.61
C PRO A 41 2.33 -14.90 6.33
N ARG A 42 1.05 -15.08 6.11
CA ARG A 42 0.41 -16.38 5.78
C ARG A 42 -0.07 -16.46 4.33
N GLY A 43 0.21 -15.43 3.56
CA GLY A 43 -0.24 -15.35 2.18
C GLY A 43 0.60 -16.19 1.24
N ALA A 44 0.08 -16.39 0.03
CA ALA A 44 0.76 -17.13 -1.02
C ALA A 44 2.03 -16.43 -1.54
N GLN A 45 2.11 -15.11 -1.38
CA GLN A 45 3.23 -14.27 -1.83
C GLN A 45 3.58 -13.24 -0.75
N PRO A 46 4.18 -13.67 0.40
CA PRO A 46 4.52 -12.74 1.47
C PRO A 46 5.41 -11.60 0.96
N ALA A 47 5.03 -10.36 1.28
CA ALA A 47 5.79 -9.18 0.93
C ALA A 47 6.36 -8.51 2.19
N ASP A 48 7.48 -7.83 2.02
CA ASP A 48 8.10 -6.98 3.03
C ASP A 48 7.74 -5.51 2.79
N VAL A 49 7.53 -5.18 1.51
CA VAL A 49 7.07 -3.88 1.04
C VAL A 49 5.93 -4.11 0.05
N LEU A 50 4.81 -3.44 0.23
CA LEU A 50 3.73 -3.40 -0.73
C LEU A 50 3.69 -2.02 -1.40
N CYS A 51 3.92 -1.99 -2.71
CA CYS A 51 3.78 -0.78 -3.52
C CYS A 51 2.32 -0.66 -3.99
N ALA A 52 1.69 0.50 -3.75
CA ALA A 52 0.27 0.72 -4.03
C ALA A 52 0.02 2.04 -4.79
N PRO A 53 0.46 2.14 -6.07
CA PRO A 53 0.21 3.32 -6.88
C PRO A 53 -1.29 3.57 -7.05
N SER A 54 -1.70 4.83 -6.92
CA SER A 54 -3.10 5.21 -6.81
C SER A 54 -3.40 6.57 -7.42
N ALA A 55 -4.69 6.80 -7.74
CA ALA A 55 -5.28 8.08 -8.09
C ALA A 55 -6.63 8.21 -7.36
N PHE A 56 -6.57 8.42 -6.05
CA PHE A 56 -7.78 8.55 -5.23
C PHE A 56 -8.46 9.89 -5.46
N LEU A 57 -9.76 9.85 -5.66
CA LEU A 57 -10.57 11.06 -5.67
C LEU A 57 -10.56 11.71 -4.28
N ASP A 58 -10.55 13.02 -4.21
CA ASP A 58 -10.50 13.78 -2.95
C ASP A 58 -11.67 13.41 -2.02
N VAL A 59 -12.87 13.24 -2.57
CA VAL A 59 -14.09 12.89 -1.82
C VAL A 59 -13.97 11.57 -1.07
N THR A 60 -13.22 10.61 -1.59
CA THR A 60 -12.97 9.32 -0.93
C THR A 60 -11.58 9.25 -0.28
N GLY A 61 -10.64 10.02 -0.77
CA GLY A 61 -9.30 10.11 -0.23
C GLY A 61 -9.29 10.67 1.19
N LYS A 62 -9.94 11.80 1.41
CA LYS A 62 -10.02 12.44 2.73
C LYS A 62 -10.44 11.49 3.85
N PRO A 63 -11.55 10.75 3.75
CA PRO A 63 -11.97 9.85 4.83
C PRO A 63 -11.28 8.48 4.82
N HIS A 64 -10.71 8.02 3.69
CA HIS A 64 -10.32 6.61 3.56
C HIS A 64 -8.82 6.37 3.35
N TRP A 65 -8.09 7.31 2.75
CA TRP A 65 -6.73 7.06 2.29
C TRP A 65 -5.80 6.59 3.41
N ASP A 66 -5.62 7.41 4.43
CA ASP A 66 -4.73 7.10 5.55
C ASP A 66 -5.17 5.82 6.28
N LEU A 67 -6.49 5.64 6.46
CA LEU A 67 -7.05 4.45 7.10
C LEU A 67 -6.73 3.17 6.32
N LEU A 68 -6.91 3.19 5.00
CA LEU A 68 -6.66 2.03 4.15
C LEU A 68 -5.18 1.67 4.12
N LEU A 69 -4.27 2.64 4.04
CA LEU A 69 -2.83 2.39 4.04
C LEU A 69 -2.38 1.79 5.37
N ARG A 70 -2.77 2.39 6.49
CA ARG A 70 -2.42 1.92 7.82
C ARG A 70 -2.97 0.53 8.10
N ARG A 71 -4.23 0.27 7.77
CA ARG A 71 -4.83 -1.06 7.86
C ARG A 71 -4.05 -2.08 7.01
N THR A 72 -3.72 -1.73 5.76
CA THR A 72 -2.98 -2.62 4.86
C THR A 72 -1.61 -2.97 5.42
N ALA A 73 -0.89 -2.00 5.99
CA ALA A 73 0.40 -2.22 6.62
C ALA A 73 0.29 -3.13 7.86
N LEU A 74 -0.74 -2.93 8.70
CA LEU A 74 -1.01 -3.77 9.87
C LEU A 74 -1.37 -5.21 9.50
N ASP A 75 -2.31 -5.39 8.57
CA ASP A 75 -2.79 -6.72 8.14
C ASP A 75 -1.68 -7.50 7.42
N GLY A 76 -0.88 -6.81 6.59
CA GLY A 76 0.24 -7.39 5.85
C GLY A 76 1.51 -7.55 6.67
N GLN A 77 1.64 -6.85 7.81
CA GLN A 77 2.88 -6.73 8.59
C GLN A 77 4.08 -6.40 7.67
N CYS A 78 3.86 -5.45 6.77
CA CYS A 78 4.81 -5.00 5.76
C CYS A 78 4.79 -3.47 5.65
N TYR A 79 5.83 -2.89 5.06
CA TYR A 79 5.78 -1.49 4.66
C TYR A 79 4.77 -1.31 3.53
N VAL A 80 4.08 -0.15 3.52
CA VAL A 80 3.24 0.25 2.40
C VAL A 80 3.82 1.53 1.80
N VAL A 81 4.18 1.48 0.53
CA VAL A 81 4.66 2.63 -0.26
C VAL A 81 3.57 2.95 -1.27
N ALA A 82 2.88 4.04 -1.05
CA ALA A 82 1.68 4.39 -1.81
C ALA A 82 1.82 5.77 -2.47
N PRO A 83 2.42 5.83 -3.68
CA PRO A 83 2.34 7.04 -4.48
C PRO A 83 0.90 7.27 -4.91
N ASN A 84 0.43 8.50 -4.77
CA ASN A 84 -0.93 8.90 -5.14
C ASN A 84 -0.89 10.18 -5.96
N VAL A 85 -1.60 10.20 -7.07
CA VAL A 85 -1.60 11.35 -7.98
C VAL A 85 -2.07 12.58 -7.24
N ALA A 86 -1.25 13.64 -7.25
CA ALA A 86 -1.59 14.93 -6.69
C ALA A 86 -2.64 15.64 -7.56
N PHE A 87 -3.39 16.54 -6.94
CA PHE A 87 -4.33 17.40 -7.66
C PHE A 87 -3.60 18.44 -8.50
N ASP A 88 -4.02 18.59 -9.74
CA ASP A 88 -3.67 19.72 -10.62
C ASP A 88 -4.95 20.52 -10.90
N GLU A 89 -4.86 21.85 -10.93
CA GLU A 89 -5.99 22.72 -11.25
C GLU A 89 -6.58 22.46 -12.66
N ALA A 90 -5.80 21.83 -13.55
CA ALA A 90 -6.26 21.39 -14.87
C ALA A 90 -7.08 20.09 -14.83
N ASP A 91 -7.11 19.37 -13.70
CA ASP A 91 -7.88 18.14 -13.56
C ASP A 91 -9.39 18.43 -13.51
N GLU A 92 -10.18 17.66 -14.25
CA GLU A 92 -11.66 17.77 -14.22
C GLU A 92 -12.23 17.34 -12.87
N VAL A 93 -11.53 16.48 -12.14
CA VAL A 93 -11.98 15.91 -10.86
C VAL A 93 -10.88 16.04 -9.82
N PRO A 94 -11.17 16.60 -8.63
CA PRO A 94 -10.17 16.74 -7.58
C PRO A 94 -9.59 15.40 -7.12
N LEU A 95 -8.27 15.28 -7.18
CA LEU A 95 -7.50 14.14 -6.68
C LEU A 95 -6.96 14.45 -5.27
N HIS A 96 -6.74 13.40 -4.48
CA HIS A 96 -6.39 13.53 -3.07
C HIS A 96 -4.89 13.80 -2.86
N GLY A 97 -4.03 13.28 -3.72
CA GLY A 97 -2.59 13.31 -3.51
C GLY A 97 -2.18 12.57 -2.24
N ARG A 98 -1.28 13.18 -1.44
CA ARG A 98 -0.82 12.67 -0.14
C ARG A 98 -0.17 11.29 -0.25
N SER A 99 0.76 11.14 -1.21
CA SER A 99 1.62 9.95 -1.29
C SER A 99 2.24 9.65 0.08
N ALA A 100 2.30 8.40 0.49
CA ALA A 100 2.74 8.07 1.84
C ALA A 100 3.59 6.79 1.89
N VAL A 101 4.43 6.72 2.93
CA VAL A 101 5.12 5.51 3.38
C VAL A 101 4.65 5.19 4.79
N VAL A 102 4.15 3.97 4.98
CA VAL A 102 3.63 3.48 6.27
C VAL A 102 4.45 2.26 6.68
N ASP A 103 4.81 2.18 7.96
CA ASP A 103 5.57 1.07 8.51
C ASP A 103 4.68 -0.14 8.88
N PRO A 104 5.26 -1.32 9.15
CA PRO A 104 4.50 -2.52 9.50
C PRO A 104 3.65 -2.42 10.78
N TRP A 105 3.86 -1.39 11.62
CA TRP A 105 3.07 -1.11 12.81
C TRP A 105 1.90 -0.17 12.55
N GLY A 106 1.80 0.36 11.32
CA GLY A 106 0.77 1.31 10.91
C GLY A 106 1.13 2.78 11.18
N ASP A 107 2.39 3.07 11.49
CA ASP A 107 2.86 4.45 11.64
C ASP A 107 3.20 5.05 10.28
N VAL A 108 2.71 6.28 10.01
CA VAL A 108 3.05 7.03 8.81
C VAL A 108 4.45 7.61 8.98
N LEU A 109 5.42 7.10 8.23
CA LEU A 109 6.82 7.53 8.30
C LEU A 109 7.09 8.80 7.50
N ALA A 110 6.45 8.92 6.35
CA ALA A 110 6.55 10.08 5.48
C ALA A 110 5.25 10.24 4.69
N GLN A 111 4.86 11.47 4.43
CA GLN A 111 3.69 11.79 3.63
C GLN A 111 3.90 13.13 2.93
N THR A 112 3.50 13.20 1.65
CA THR A 112 3.51 14.46 0.90
C THR A 112 2.32 15.34 1.25
N GLY A 113 2.35 16.60 0.85
CA GLY A 113 1.15 17.43 0.75
C GLY A 113 0.12 16.87 -0.24
N GLY A 114 -0.98 17.53 -0.42
CA GLY A 114 -1.97 17.18 -1.46
C GLY A 114 -1.67 17.81 -2.82
N ASP A 115 -0.80 18.81 -2.81
CA ASP A 115 -0.47 19.64 -3.96
C ASP A 115 0.72 19.07 -4.73
N ALA A 116 0.96 19.61 -5.93
CA ALA A 116 1.91 19.13 -6.94
C ALA A 116 3.29 18.66 -6.44
N ASP A 117 3.99 17.98 -7.28
CA ASP A 117 5.42 17.57 -7.29
C ASP A 117 6.13 17.57 -5.93
N ASP A 118 5.79 16.61 -5.07
CA ASP A 118 6.44 16.41 -3.78
C ASP A 118 6.95 14.96 -3.64
N ILE A 119 7.94 14.74 -2.78
CA ILE A 119 8.58 13.44 -2.58
C ILE A 119 8.54 13.07 -1.09
N ALA A 120 7.95 11.91 -0.78
CA ALA A 120 8.04 11.28 0.53
C ALA A 120 9.14 10.21 0.53
N ILE A 121 10.08 10.30 1.45
CA ILE A 121 11.20 9.35 1.59
C ILE A 121 11.20 8.77 3.00
N ALA A 122 11.38 7.46 3.11
CA ALA A 122 11.57 6.79 4.39
C ALA A 122 12.49 5.56 4.22
N ASP A 123 13.18 5.20 5.29
CA ASP A 123 13.97 3.98 5.34
C ASP A 123 13.10 2.76 5.64
N VAL A 124 13.36 1.66 4.96
CA VAL A 124 12.76 0.35 5.25
C VAL A 124 13.78 -0.54 5.97
N SER A 125 13.32 -1.32 6.94
CA SER A 125 14.20 -2.12 7.78
C SER A 125 13.65 -3.52 8.00
N ARG A 126 14.44 -4.54 7.69
CA ARG A 126 14.15 -5.94 8.00
C ARG A 126 13.93 -6.12 9.50
N ALA A 127 14.78 -5.51 10.32
CA ALA A 127 14.68 -5.58 11.78
C ALA A 127 13.32 -5.07 12.29
N ARG A 128 12.76 -4.03 11.67
CA ARG A 128 11.43 -3.49 12.03
C ARG A 128 10.31 -4.47 11.67
N ILE A 129 10.36 -5.09 10.50
CA ILE A 129 9.40 -6.12 10.09
C ILE A 129 9.42 -7.28 11.09
N ASP A 130 10.61 -7.78 11.41
CA ASP A 130 10.80 -8.91 12.34
C ASP A 130 10.34 -8.56 13.77
N GLU A 131 10.57 -7.33 14.21
CA GLU A 131 10.09 -6.84 15.50
C GLU A 131 8.56 -6.89 15.57
N VAL A 132 7.89 -6.36 14.55
CA VAL A 132 6.41 -6.33 14.47
C VAL A 132 5.85 -7.75 14.44
N ARG A 133 6.39 -8.62 13.58
CA ARG A 133 5.97 -10.03 13.47
C ARG A 133 6.18 -10.82 14.76
N ARG A 134 7.21 -10.49 15.56
CA ARG A 134 7.39 -11.10 16.89
C ARG A 134 6.41 -10.58 17.93
N LYS A 135 6.13 -9.26 17.92
CA LYS A 135 5.19 -8.64 18.88
C LYS A 135 3.75 -9.04 18.62
N LEU A 136 3.40 -9.21 17.35
CA LEU A 136 2.04 -9.56 16.91
C LEU A 136 2.12 -10.71 15.89
N PRO A 137 2.21 -11.97 16.35
CA PRO A 137 2.51 -13.10 15.49
C PRO A 137 1.29 -13.58 14.67
N LEU A 138 0.78 -12.75 13.76
CA LEU A 138 -0.36 -13.08 12.89
C LEU A 138 -0.10 -14.33 12.03
N GLY A 139 1.16 -14.60 11.68
CA GLY A 139 1.56 -15.77 10.92
C GLY A 139 1.35 -17.11 11.65
N SER A 140 1.22 -17.12 12.99
CA SER A 140 1.03 -18.32 13.82
C SER A 140 -0.35 -18.43 14.46
N TRP A 141 -1.29 -17.51 14.16
CA TRP A 141 -2.64 -17.59 14.72
C TRP A 141 -3.37 -18.83 14.17
N PRO A 142 -4.04 -19.64 15.02
CA PRO A 142 -4.81 -20.79 14.56
C PRO A 142 -5.94 -20.38 13.61
N GLU A 143 -6.28 -21.27 12.68
CA GLU A 143 -7.46 -21.09 11.79
C GLU A 143 -8.77 -21.28 12.56
#